data_14bb37493b3905b1cc3a90988db280b6
#
_entry.id   14bb37493b3905b1cc3a90988db280b6
#
_cell.length_a   1.000
_cell.length_b   1.000
_cell.length_c   1.000
_cell.angle_alpha   90.00
_cell.angle_beta   90.00
_cell.angle_gamma   90.00
#
_symmetry.space_group_name_H-M   'P 1'
#
loop_
_entity.id
_entity.type
_entity.pdbx_description
1 polymer ?
#
loop_
_entity_poly.entity_id
_entity_poly.type
_entity_poly.pdbx_seq_one_letter_code
_entity_poly.pdbx_strand_id
1 'polypeptide(L)'
;MYDYENLEKGISTKPDKSILVERKENSQEINIDPEFKERKIFREKYFTGGEILSAGTGQKIVDILASKKMKEPWFFYIHMCDLHWPHVVPSEFNNDNFGQSHYERVLSALDYWLGKFLEKIDVNSTLFILTGDHGHLIPTDNKDITSFEPDLTLGLNVGKHLMPKFTHGVGTKFFVGLRSMIRDIRLVQANKKLTQHEKRSRLPPFTLSLFDETICIPLVFFGYGISPKIISQQVRNVDIFPTIFDIIDLSSKKQTSHGKSLLPLFHGKKMKELPAYFHSLPYEKISPYDIVGIRTSKFKYFRGSRDPKKNVNLYDLTKDPWEDFNIAKERPALVNKMEQLLIEITTDNLPEYMIEEISKKELAIIEKELKELGYM
;
A
#
# COMPACT_ATOMS: atom_id res chain seq x y z
N MET A 1 10.80 -8.46 -14.59
CA MET A 1 10.76 -8.14 -16.03
C MET A 1 10.17 -9.33 -16.75
N TYR A 2 9.01 -9.17 -17.35
CA TYR A 2 8.34 -10.22 -18.12
C TYR A 2 8.65 -10.04 -19.59
N ASP A 3 9.01 -11.12 -20.26
CA ASP A 3 9.28 -11.10 -21.71
C ASP A 3 7.95 -11.14 -22.46
N TYR A 4 7.71 -10.15 -23.29
CA TYR A 4 6.47 -9.96 -24.04
C TYR A 4 6.17 -11.13 -25.03
N GLU A 5 7.19 -11.71 -25.65
CA GLU A 5 7.02 -12.85 -26.57
C GLU A 5 6.40 -14.09 -25.88
N ASN A 6 6.59 -14.21 -24.56
CA ASN A 6 6.02 -15.30 -23.80
C ASN A 6 4.60 -15.00 -23.28
N LEU A 7 4.24 -13.72 -23.12
CA LEU A 7 2.85 -13.31 -22.85
C LEU A 7 1.90 -13.67 -24.01
N GLU A 8 2.35 -13.55 -25.26
CA GLU A 8 1.56 -13.98 -26.41
C GLU A 8 1.26 -15.49 -26.43
N LYS A 9 2.14 -16.29 -25.85
CA LYS A 9 2.00 -17.76 -25.78
C LYS A 9 1.27 -18.25 -24.53
N GLY A 10 0.85 -17.31 -23.64
CA GLY A 10 0.23 -17.67 -22.36
C GLY A 10 1.16 -18.40 -21.39
N ILE A 11 2.47 -18.33 -21.61
CA ILE A 11 3.48 -18.98 -20.78
C ILE A 11 3.98 -17.92 -19.80
N SER A 12 3.74 -18.13 -18.50
CA SER A 12 4.38 -17.37 -17.44
C SER A 12 5.89 -17.63 -17.50
N THR A 13 6.66 -16.63 -17.91
CA THR A 13 8.10 -16.71 -17.80
C THR A 13 8.49 -16.38 -16.39
N LYS A 14 9.34 -17.23 -15.81
CA LYS A 14 10.04 -16.89 -14.58
C LYS A 14 10.76 -15.55 -14.80
N PRO A 15 10.71 -14.62 -13.83
CA PRO A 15 11.51 -13.40 -13.93
C PRO A 15 12.96 -13.80 -14.21
N ASP A 16 13.56 -13.13 -15.18
CA ASP A 16 14.98 -13.35 -15.47
C ASP A 16 15.77 -13.03 -14.20
N LYS A 17 16.36 -14.07 -13.60
CA LYS A 17 17.16 -13.94 -12.37
C LYS A 17 18.32 -12.96 -12.51
N SER A 18 18.67 -12.57 -13.74
CA SER A 18 19.72 -11.59 -14.02
C SER A 18 19.38 -10.17 -13.53
N ILE A 19 18.11 -9.90 -13.20
CA ILE A 19 17.63 -8.59 -12.74
C ILE A 19 17.20 -8.61 -11.28
N LEU A 20 17.10 -9.78 -10.65
CA LEU A 20 17.11 -9.87 -9.20
C LEU A 20 18.51 -9.45 -8.75
N VAL A 21 18.62 -8.19 -8.36
CA VAL A 21 19.87 -7.59 -7.90
C VAL A 21 20.41 -8.43 -6.75
N GLU A 22 21.44 -9.24 -7.01
CA GLU A 22 22.22 -9.83 -5.93
C GLU A 22 22.67 -8.72 -4.99
N ARG A 23 22.26 -8.80 -3.74
CA ARG A 23 22.78 -7.97 -2.66
C ARG A 23 24.29 -8.17 -2.56
N LYS A 24 25.08 -7.45 -3.32
CA LYS A 24 26.49 -7.23 -3.00
C LYS A 24 26.58 -5.97 -2.16
N GLU A 25 27.13 -6.16 -0.98
CA GLU A 25 27.51 -5.21 0.06
C GLU A 25 28.42 -4.09 -0.47
N ASN A 26 27.87 -3.17 -1.26
CA ASN A 26 28.51 -1.89 -1.57
C ASN A 26 27.46 -0.78 -1.42
N SER A 27 26.84 -0.73 -0.24
CA SER A 27 26.13 0.47 0.18
C SER A 27 27.19 1.52 0.51
N GLN A 28 27.29 2.58 -0.30
CA GLN A 28 27.84 3.84 0.20
C GLN A 28 27.13 4.12 1.51
N GLU A 29 27.88 4.37 2.59
CA GLU A 29 27.30 4.75 3.88
C GLU A 29 26.50 6.03 3.67
N ILE A 30 25.19 5.89 3.55
CA ILE A 30 24.27 7.01 3.63
C ILE A 30 24.37 7.49 5.06
N ASN A 31 24.73 8.77 5.24
CA ASN A 31 24.84 9.39 6.56
C ASN A 31 23.41 9.53 7.12
N ILE A 32 22.96 8.49 7.80
CA ILE A 32 21.60 8.37 8.34
C ILE A 32 21.66 8.85 9.80
N ASP A 33 20.73 9.72 10.17
CA ASP A 33 20.49 10.13 11.56
C ASP A 33 20.49 8.90 12.49
N PRO A 34 21.21 8.93 13.64
CA PRO A 34 21.27 7.82 14.58
C PRO A 34 19.89 7.27 15.01
N GLU A 35 18.86 8.11 15.12
CA GLU A 35 17.48 7.71 15.41
C GLU A 35 16.93 6.81 14.30
N PHE A 36 17.35 6.98 13.05
CA PHE A 36 16.94 6.19 11.90
C PHE A 36 17.78 4.93 11.69
N LYS A 37 18.96 4.83 12.31
CA LYS A 37 19.79 3.62 12.23
C LYS A 37 19.07 2.42 12.82
N GLU A 38 18.36 2.59 13.94
CA GLU A 38 17.52 1.53 14.52
C GLU A 38 16.33 1.18 13.63
N ARG A 39 15.68 2.17 12.99
CA ARG A 39 14.57 1.96 12.04
C ARG A 39 15.05 1.23 10.79
N LYS A 40 16.23 1.56 10.27
CA LYS A 40 16.86 0.83 9.15
C LYS A 40 17.12 -0.62 9.50
N ILE A 41 17.72 -0.89 10.67
CA ILE A 41 17.97 -2.25 11.17
C ILE A 41 16.65 -3.03 11.34
N PHE A 42 15.62 -2.38 11.87
CA PHE A 42 14.28 -2.99 12.00
C PHE A 42 13.73 -3.35 10.61
N ARG A 43 13.78 -2.44 9.65
CA ARG A 43 13.31 -2.67 8.28
C ARG A 43 14.08 -3.79 7.59
N GLU A 44 15.40 -3.79 7.66
CA GLU A 44 16.25 -4.86 7.11
C GLU A 44 15.96 -6.23 7.74
N LYS A 45 15.56 -6.27 9.01
CA LYS A 45 15.25 -7.49 9.74
C LYS A 45 13.85 -8.04 9.44
N TYR A 46 12.87 -7.16 9.23
CA TYR A 46 11.46 -7.56 9.12
C TYR A 46 10.87 -7.38 7.71
N PHE A 47 11.53 -6.61 6.84
CA PHE A 47 11.10 -6.32 5.48
C PHE A 47 12.23 -6.62 4.49
N THR A 48 12.40 -7.88 4.18
CA THR A 48 13.52 -8.36 3.33
C THR A 48 13.27 -8.21 1.83
N GLY A 49 12.06 -7.85 1.40
CA GLY A 49 11.64 -7.88 0.00
C GLY A 49 11.47 -6.52 -0.70
N GLY A 50 11.49 -5.41 0.04
CA GLY A 50 11.24 -4.09 -0.56
C GLY A 50 12.52 -3.35 -0.95
N GLU A 51 12.63 -3.01 -2.22
CA GLU A 51 13.73 -2.19 -2.73
C GLU A 51 13.48 -0.71 -2.40
N ILE A 52 14.48 -0.07 -1.77
CA ILE A 52 14.45 1.37 -1.48
C ILE A 52 15.19 2.10 -2.59
N LEU A 53 14.52 3.03 -3.27
CA LEU A 53 15.12 3.78 -4.38
C LEU A 53 16.36 4.55 -3.93
N SER A 54 16.26 5.23 -2.79
CA SER A 54 17.37 6.02 -2.23
C SER A 54 18.55 5.17 -1.71
N ALA A 55 18.38 3.86 -1.55
CA ALA A 55 19.47 2.94 -1.17
C ALA A 55 20.26 2.39 -2.38
N GLY A 56 20.18 3.05 -3.53
CA GLY A 56 20.93 2.71 -4.74
C GLY A 56 20.10 2.04 -5.83
N THR A 57 18.90 1.55 -5.53
CA THR A 57 18.00 0.97 -6.53
C THR A 57 17.53 2.00 -7.56
N GLY A 58 17.25 3.24 -7.13
CA GLY A 58 16.89 4.33 -8.05
C GLY A 58 17.93 4.54 -9.13
N GLN A 59 19.23 4.61 -8.77
CA GLN A 59 20.30 4.77 -9.75
C GLN A 59 20.40 3.57 -10.70
N LYS A 60 20.24 2.34 -10.21
CA LYS A 60 20.25 1.15 -11.08
C LYS A 60 19.11 1.18 -12.10
N ILE A 61 17.93 1.63 -11.70
CA ILE A 61 16.79 1.80 -12.61
C ILE A 61 17.12 2.85 -13.69
N VAL A 62 17.67 3.99 -13.29
CA VAL A 62 18.13 5.04 -14.23
C VAL A 62 19.14 4.46 -15.22
N ASP A 63 20.12 3.68 -14.77
CA ASP A 63 21.14 3.08 -15.61
C ASP A 63 20.54 2.05 -16.59
N ILE A 64 19.58 1.24 -16.16
CA ILE A 64 18.84 0.30 -17.02
C ILE A 64 18.07 1.05 -18.09
N LEU A 65 17.29 2.08 -17.73
CA LEU A 65 16.52 2.88 -18.67
C LEU A 65 17.42 3.62 -19.67
N ALA A 66 18.57 4.16 -19.20
CA ALA A 66 19.54 4.86 -20.02
C ALA A 66 20.31 3.92 -20.97
N SER A 67 20.47 2.65 -20.63
CA SER A 67 21.31 1.70 -21.37
C SER A 67 20.78 1.37 -22.75
N LYS A 68 19.49 1.61 -23.04
CA LYS A 68 18.79 1.21 -24.28
C LYS A 68 18.93 -0.28 -24.63
N LYS A 69 19.25 -1.11 -23.64
CA LYS A 69 19.40 -2.57 -23.82
C LYS A 69 18.08 -3.33 -23.79
N MET A 70 17.02 -2.69 -23.32
CA MET A 70 15.69 -3.30 -23.34
C MET A 70 15.17 -3.35 -24.78
N LYS A 71 14.80 -4.56 -25.23
CA LYS A 71 14.16 -4.75 -26.52
C LYS A 71 12.72 -4.30 -26.48
N GLU A 72 12.28 -3.55 -27.45
CA GLU A 72 10.87 -3.18 -27.62
C GLU A 72 10.05 -4.32 -28.25
N PRO A 73 8.77 -4.49 -27.85
CA PRO A 73 8.13 -3.80 -26.73
C PRO A 73 8.62 -4.34 -25.38
N TRP A 74 8.69 -3.47 -24.36
CA TRP A 74 9.10 -3.86 -23.02
C TRP A 74 8.02 -3.49 -21.99
N PHE A 75 8.00 -4.23 -20.89
CA PHE A 75 7.20 -3.95 -19.70
C PHE A 75 8.12 -3.89 -18.48
N PHE A 76 8.06 -2.81 -17.72
CA PHE A 76 8.88 -2.60 -16.54
C PHE A 76 7.99 -2.30 -15.34
N TYR A 77 7.98 -3.21 -14.39
CA TYR A 77 7.25 -3.07 -13.12
C TYR A 77 8.23 -2.70 -12.00
N ILE A 78 7.94 -1.61 -11.30
CA ILE A 78 8.75 -1.12 -10.19
C ILE A 78 7.87 -1.08 -8.95
N HIS A 79 8.21 -1.87 -7.93
CA HIS A 79 7.56 -1.84 -6.63
C HIS A 79 8.42 -1.01 -5.67
N MET A 80 7.91 0.19 -5.30
CA MET A 80 8.62 1.14 -4.45
C MET A 80 8.15 0.99 -3.00
N CYS A 81 9.04 0.55 -2.12
CA CYS A 81 8.73 0.36 -0.69
C CYS A 81 9.21 1.49 0.20
N ASP A 82 9.62 2.62 -0.35
CA ASP A 82 10.18 3.75 0.41
C ASP A 82 9.17 4.34 1.40
N LEU A 83 7.89 4.42 1.03
CA LEU A 83 6.82 4.93 1.89
C LEU A 83 6.35 3.91 2.94
N HIS A 84 6.85 2.67 2.92
CA HIS A 84 6.50 1.70 3.95
C HIS A 84 7.17 2.06 5.29
N TRP A 85 6.43 1.91 6.39
CA TRP A 85 6.98 2.14 7.73
C TRP A 85 8.08 1.10 8.06
N PRO A 86 9.17 1.49 8.74
CA PRO A 86 9.54 2.84 9.19
C PRO A 86 10.08 3.70 8.04
N HIS A 87 9.65 4.96 8.00
CA HIS A 87 10.08 5.90 6.98
C HIS A 87 11.58 6.23 7.16
N VAL A 88 12.40 5.80 6.21
CA VAL A 88 13.84 6.10 6.19
C VAL A 88 14.07 7.28 5.28
N VAL A 89 14.29 8.46 5.86
CA VAL A 89 14.51 9.70 5.12
C VAL A 89 15.97 9.77 4.67
N PRO A 90 16.26 9.92 3.37
CA PRO A 90 17.63 10.19 2.91
C PRO A 90 18.14 11.53 3.46
N SER A 91 19.43 11.62 3.75
CA SER A 91 20.03 12.79 4.40
C SER A 91 19.78 14.11 3.65
N GLU A 92 19.86 14.07 2.32
CA GLU A 92 19.62 15.21 1.44
C GLU A 92 18.18 15.74 1.47
N PHE A 93 17.21 14.89 1.84
CA PHE A 93 15.80 15.24 1.98
C PHE A 93 15.40 15.51 3.44
N ASN A 94 16.31 15.35 4.41
CA ASN A 94 15.98 15.49 5.82
C ASN A 94 16.01 16.96 6.28
N ASN A 95 15.17 17.80 5.68
CA ASN A 95 14.94 19.18 6.09
C ASN A 95 13.54 19.64 5.70
N ASP A 96 13.09 20.77 6.25
CA ASP A 96 11.71 21.28 6.13
C ASP A 96 11.32 21.73 4.71
N ASN A 97 12.28 21.93 3.81
CA ASN A 97 11.97 22.26 2.41
C ASN A 97 11.32 21.09 1.67
N PHE A 98 11.52 19.87 2.15
CA PHE A 98 11.00 18.63 1.55
C PHE A 98 9.80 18.07 2.30
N GLY A 99 9.33 18.72 3.36
CA GLY A 99 8.16 18.31 4.12
C GLY A 99 8.34 18.47 5.63
N GLN A 100 7.21 18.51 6.35
CA GLN A 100 7.19 18.68 7.80
C GLN A 100 7.25 17.35 8.54
N SER A 101 6.91 16.25 7.87
CA SER A 101 6.95 14.88 8.41
C SER A 101 7.97 14.02 7.66
N HIS A 102 8.38 12.91 8.27
CA HIS A 102 9.24 11.93 7.61
C HIS A 102 8.56 11.33 6.37
N TYR A 103 7.25 11.12 6.41
CA TYR A 103 6.48 10.64 5.27
C TYR A 103 6.58 11.60 4.08
N GLU A 104 6.36 12.89 4.30
CA GLU A 104 6.44 13.91 3.25
C GLU A 104 7.84 14.02 2.66
N ARG A 105 8.89 13.92 3.49
CA ARG A 105 10.28 13.95 3.05
C ARG A 105 10.64 12.73 2.20
N VAL A 106 10.15 11.54 2.57
CA VAL A 106 10.32 10.34 1.74
C VAL A 106 9.53 10.45 0.44
N LEU A 107 8.33 11.03 0.48
CA LEU A 107 7.55 11.29 -0.73
C LEU A 107 8.28 12.24 -1.69
N SER A 108 8.93 13.28 -1.16
CA SER A 108 9.77 14.19 -1.96
C SER A 108 10.99 13.47 -2.57
N ALA A 109 11.58 12.52 -1.86
CA ALA A 109 12.66 11.69 -2.40
C ALA A 109 12.16 10.75 -3.52
N LEU A 110 10.94 10.20 -3.39
CA LEU A 110 10.30 9.42 -4.46
C LEU A 110 10.03 10.26 -5.70
N ASP A 111 9.50 11.47 -5.53
CA ASP A 111 9.23 12.41 -6.63
C ASP A 111 10.52 12.71 -7.41
N TYR A 112 11.64 12.95 -6.71
CA TYR A 112 12.94 13.11 -7.34
C TYR A 112 13.33 11.91 -8.21
N TRP A 113 13.17 10.68 -7.72
CA TRP A 113 13.49 9.47 -8.49
C TRP A 113 12.57 9.28 -9.68
N LEU A 114 11.27 9.55 -9.52
CA LEU A 114 10.31 9.52 -10.64
C LEU A 114 10.72 10.50 -11.72
N GLY A 115 11.12 11.73 -11.36
CA GLY A 115 11.68 12.71 -12.29
C GLY A 115 12.89 12.15 -13.06
N LYS A 116 13.83 11.48 -12.36
CA LYS A 116 14.99 10.85 -12.99
C LYS A 116 14.63 9.72 -13.96
N PHE A 117 13.60 8.93 -13.66
CA PHE A 117 13.12 7.89 -14.57
C PHE A 117 12.50 8.51 -15.83
N LEU A 118 11.68 9.53 -15.66
CA LEU A 118 11.02 10.22 -16.78
C LEU A 118 12.01 10.91 -17.73
N GLU A 119 13.15 11.40 -17.23
CA GLU A 119 14.22 11.93 -18.07
C GLU A 119 14.83 10.88 -19.04
N LYS A 120 14.65 9.57 -18.77
CA LYS A 120 15.29 8.48 -19.52
C LYS A 120 14.34 7.74 -20.46
N ILE A 121 13.05 8.05 -20.43
CA ILE A 121 12.04 7.41 -21.29
C ILE A 121 11.47 8.44 -22.28
N ASP A 122 11.08 7.95 -23.46
CA ASP A 122 10.28 8.75 -24.38
C ASP A 122 8.80 8.61 -24.01
N VAL A 123 8.24 9.64 -23.42
CA VAL A 123 6.82 9.67 -22.99
C VAL A 123 5.83 9.62 -24.15
N ASN A 124 6.28 9.90 -25.41
CA ASN A 124 5.39 9.80 -26.56
C ASN A 124 5.15 8.34 -26.99
N SER A 125 6.13 7.47 -26.75
CA SER A 125 6.07 6.04 -27.09
C SER A 125 5.91 5.14 -25.87
N THR A 126 5.94 5.68 -24.66
CA THR A 126 5.85 4.93 -23.41
C THR A 126 4.59 5.27 -22.64
N LEU A 127 3.79 4.26 -22.28
CA LEU A 127 2.71 4.38 -21.30
C LEU A 127 3.30 4.26 -19.91
N PHE A 128 3.11 5.27 -19.08
CA PHE A 128 3.49 5.27 -17.68
C PHE A 128 2.24 5.21 -16.79
N ILE A 129 2.26 4.32 -15.79
CA ILE A 129 1.17 4.15 -14.84
C ILE A 129 1.74 4.23 -13.43
N LEU A 130 1.18 5.10 -12.62
CA LEU A 130 1.52 5.24 -11.20
C LEU A 130 0.27 4.93 -10.36
N THR A 131 0.43 4.02 -9.41
CA THR A 131 -0.63 3.68 -8.44
C THR A 131 -0.01 3.24 -7.12
N GLY A 132 -0.83 3.12 -6.07
CA GLY A 132 -0.48 2.43 -4.82
C GLY A 132 -1.09 1.04 -4.78
N ASP A 133 -0.54 0.17 -3.97
CA ASP A 133 -1.14 -1.11 -3.56
C ASP A 133 -2.17 -0.90 -2.44
N HIS A 134 -1.87 -0.02 -1.49
CA HIS A 134 -2.76 0.47 -0.44
C HIS A 134 -2.34 1.89 -0.01
N GLY A 135 -3.18 2.55 0.78
CA GLY A 135 -2.88 3.81 1.43
C GLY A 135 -2.17 3.62 2.78
N HIS A 136 -2.02 4.70 3.53
CA HIS A 136 -1.32 4.69 4.81
C HIS A 136 -2.00 5.59 5.85
N LEU A 137 -1.91 5.20 7.13
CA LEU A 137 -2.37 6.03 8.24
C LEU A 137 -1.31 7.10 8.51
N ILE A 138 -1.60 8.35 8.17
CA ILE A 138 -0.68 9.48 8.34
C ILE A 138 -1.29 10.42 9.37
N PRO A 139 -0.58 10.66 10.51
CA PRO A 139 -1.08 11.56 11.54
C PRO A 139 -1.28 12.98 11.00
N THR A 140 -2.46 13.55 11.25
CA THR A 140 -2.83 14.90 10.79
C THR A 140 -2.01 16.02 11.44
N ASP A 141 -1.38 15.75 12.60
CA ASP A 141 -0.54 16.69 13.35
C ASP A 141 0.93 16.23 13.44
N ASN A 142 1.35 15.34 12.55
CA ASN A 142 2.69 14.75 12.50
C ASN A 142 3.11 14.00 13.78
N LYS A 143 2.15 13.66 14.67
CA LYS A 143 2.38 12.91 15.91
C LYS A 143 1.85 11.50 15.79
N ASP A 144 2.70 10.59 15.40
CA ASP A 144 2.39 9.15 15.42
C ASP A 144 2.34 8.61 16.87
N ILE A 145 1.99 7.33 16.99
CA ILE A 145 1.90 6.67 18.31
C ILE A 145 3.21 6.72 19.09
N THR A 146 4.36 6.74 18.41
CA THR A 146 5.68 6.76 19.05
C THR A 146 5.98 8.11 19.69
N SER A 147 5.39 9.19 19.19
CA SER A 147 5.51 10.53 19.75
C SER A 147 4.96 10.65 21.19
N PHE A 148 4.12 9.71 21.62
CA PHE A 148 3.55 9.67 22.97
C PHE A 148 4.31 8.76 23.93
N GLU A 149 5.34 8.07 23.44
CA GLU A 149 6.17 7.22 24.28
C GLU A 149 7.03 8.05 25.24
N PRO A 150 7.12 7.65 26.53
CA PRO A 150 8.04 8.30 27.44
C PRO A 150 9.47 7.87 27.14
N ASP A 151 10.42 8.79 27.21
CA ASP A 151 11.85 8.44 27.24
C ASP A 151 12.19 7.85 28.63
N LEU A 152 12.31 6.54 28.69
CA LEU A 152 12.70 5.78 29.86
C LEU A 152 14.12 5.19 29.75
N THR A 153 14.89 5.62 28.77
CA THR A 153 16.21 5.06 28.43
C THR A 153 17.19 5.15 29.62
N LEU A 154 17.22 6.30 30.32
CA LEU A 154 18.02 6.48 31.53
C LEU A 154 17.61 5.50 32.63
N GLY A 155 16.31 5.33 32.88
CA GLY A 155 15.81 4.40 33.88
C GLY A 155 16.13 2.94 33.56
N LEU A 156 16.06 2.55 32.31
CA LEU A 156 16.45 1.21 31.85
C LEU A 156 17.96 0.97 32.02
N ASN A 157 18.79 1.93 31.69
CA ASN A 157 20.25 1.81 31.83
C ASN A 157 20.66 1.73 33.31
N VAL A 158 20.11 2.59 34.17
CA VAL A 158 20.34 2.54 35.60
C VAL A 158 19.84 1.21 36.21
N GLY A 159 18.65 0.75 35.85
CA GLY A 159 18.08 -0.52 36.30
C GLY A 159 18.95 -1.72 35.90
N LYS A 160 19.48 -1.75 34.67
CA LYS A 160 20.40 -2.81 34.22
C LYS A 160 21.72 -2.83 34.99
N HIS A 161 22.21 -1.67 35.46
CA HIS A 161 23.43 -1.60 36.26
C HIS A 161 23.23 -1.97 37.73
N LEU A 162 22.05 -1.72 38.28
CA LEU A 162 21.74 -1.95 39.68
C LEU A 162 21.13 -3.33 39.97
N MET A 163 20.55 -3.99 38.97
CA MET A 163 19.85 -5.27 39.17
C MET A 163 20.70 -6.46 38.70
N PRO A 164 20.63 -7.61 39.41
CA PRO A 164 21.27 -8.85 39.00
C PRO A 164 20.79 -9.31 37.62
N LYS A 165 21.69 -9.88 36.80
CA LYS A 165 21.41 -10.30 35.40
C LYS A 165 20.17 -11.22 35.27
N PHE A 166 19.89 -12.08 36.25
CA PHE A 166 18.74 -13.01 36.20
C PHE A 166 17.37 -12.28 36.31
N THR A 167 17.34 -11.03 36.82
CA THR A 167 16.09 -10.23 36.91
C THR A 167 15.86 -9.37 35.68
N HIS A 168 16.82 -9.27 34.74
CA HIS A 168 16.74 -8.38 33.59
C HIS A 168 15.53 -8.69 32.68
N GLY A 169 15.16 -9.97 32.52
CA GLY A 169 14.01 -10.36 31.69
C GLY A 169 12.68 -9.87 32.25
N VAL A 170 12.50 -9.97 33.56
CA VAL A 170 11.28 -9.50 34.25
C VAL A 170 11.27 -7.97 34.31
N GLY A 171 12.41 -7.35 34.65
CA GLY A 171 12.57 -5.91 34.67
C GLY A 171 12.27 -5.27 33.28
N THR A 172 12.78 -5.85 32.20
CA THR A 172 12.50 -5.36 30.84
C THR A 172 11.01 -5.45 30.49
N LYS A 173 10.34 -6.56 30.82
CA LYS A 173 8.88 -6.69 30.59
C LYS A 173 8.08 -5.65 31.38
N PHE A 174 8.46 -5.40 32.64
CA PHE A 174 7.84 -4.37 33.45
C PHE A 174 8.01 -2.97 32.85
N PHE A 175 9.24 -2.63 32.42
CA PHE A 175 9.52 -1.34 31.78
C PHE A 175 8.76 -1.16 30.47
N VAL A 176 8.69 -2.18 29.62
CA VAL A 176 7.90 -2.15 28.38
C VAL A 176 6.41 -1.95 28.70
N GLY A 177 5.89 -2.65 29.71
CA GLY A 177 4.50 -2.47 30.15
C GLY A 177 4.23 -1.06 30.68
N LEU A 178 5.14 -0.50 31.50
CA LEU A 178 5.03 0.86 32.00
C LEU A 178 5.10 1.90 30.88
N ARG A 179 6.03 1.73 29.94
CA ARG A 179 6.16 2.60 28.77
C ARG A 179 4.88 2.63 27.94
N SER A 180 4.31 1.45 27.65
CA SER A 180 3.06 1.36 26.89
C SER A 180 1.88 1.98 27.66
N MET A 181 1.77 1.76 28.95
CA MET A 181 0.71 2.36 29.78
C MET A 181 0.78 3.90 29.77
N ILE A 182 1.97 4.47 29.97
CA ILE A 182 2.15 5.93 29.94
C ILE A 182 1.82 6.49 28.55
N ARG A 183 2.30 5.83 27.49
CA ARG A 183 1.96 6.16 26.10
C ARG A 183 0.44 6.20 25.90
N ASP A 184 -0.26 5.15 26.32
CA ASP A 184 -1.69 5.01 26.12
C ASP A 184 -2.49 6.09 26.89
N ILE A 185 -2.06 6.43 28.12
CA ILE A 185 -2.65 7.54 28.88
C ILE A 185 -2.46 8.88 28.13
N ARG A 186 -1.23 9.16 27.68
CA ARG A 186 -0.94 10.39 26.92
C ARG A 186 -1.74 10.46 25.62
N LEU A 187 -1.81 9.34 24.89
CA LEU A 187 -2.59 9.22 23.66
C LEU A 187 -4.08 9.47 23.89
N VAL A 188 -4.67 8.85 24.92
CA VAL A 188 -6.07 9.07 25.29
C VAL A 188 -6.33 10.55 25.63
N GLN A 189 -5.42 11.19 26.36
CA GLN A 189 -5.55 12.62 26.69
C GLN A 189 -5.45 13.50 25.44
N ALA A 190 -4.47 13.24 24.57
CA ALA A 190 -4.29 13.98 23.33
C ALA A 190 -5.47 13.81 22.36
N ASN A 191 -6.09 12.62 22.35
CA ASN A 191 -7.18 12.29 21.46
C ASN A 191 -8.56 12.81 21.90
N LYS A 192 -8.70 13.39 23.09
CA LYS A 192 -10.01 13.80 23.65
C LYS A 192 -10.83 14.75 22.74
N LYS A 193 -10.16 15.63 22.01
CA LYS A 193 -10.79 16.64 21.15
C LYS A 193 -10.76 16.29 19.66
N LEU A 194 -10.19 15.13 19.31
CA LEU A 194 -10.01 14.73 17.92
C LEU A 194 -11.24 14.03 17.37
N THR A 195 -11.46 14.14 16.06
CA THR A 195 -12.45 13.37 15.30
C THR A 195 -12.04 11.89 15.27
N GLN A 196 -12.92 11.03 14.73
CA GLN A 196 -12.58 9.61 14.59
C GLN A 196 -11.47 9.40 13.56
N HIS A 197 -11.50 10.14 12.45
CA HIS A 197 -10.44 10.16 11.44
C HIS A 197 -9.08 10.53 12.05
N GLU A 198 -8.99 11.65 12.77
CA GLU A 198 -7.76 12.09 13.41
C GLU A 198 -7.22 11.07 14.43
N LYS A 199 -8.11 10.41 15.19
CA LYS A 199 -7.72 9.31 16.09
C LYS A 199 -7.17 8.10 15.33
N ARG A 200 -7.84 7.72 14.22
CA ARG A 200 -7.38 6.59 13.39
C ARG A 200 -6.01 6.85 12.77
N SER A 201 -5.75 8.08 12.35
CA SER A 201 -4.49 8.46 11.73
C SER A 201 -3.26 8.20 12.63
N ARG A 202 -3.47 8.16 13.96
CA ARG A 202 -2.42 7.90 14.96
C ARG A 202 -2.28 6.43 15.36
N LEU A 203 -3.09 5.53 14.79
CA LEU A 203 -2.97 4.10 15.07
C LEU A 203 -1.62 3.55 14.58
N PRO A 204 -1.16 2.43 15.18
CA PRO A 204 0.06 1.79 14.70
C PRO A 204 -0.01 1.49 13.20
N PRO A 205 1.11 1.64 12.47
CA PRO A 205 1.13 1.50 11.01
C PRO A 205 0.70 0.12 10.49
N PHE A 206 0.74 -0.91 11.34
CA PHE A 206 0.27 -2.27 11.01
C PHE A 206 -1.20 -2.52 11.42
N THR A 207 -1.93 -1.47 11.81
CA THR A 207 -3.36 -1.63 12.12
C THR A 207 -4.13 -1.88 10.84
N LEU A 208 -4.79 -3.05 10.77
CA LEU A 208 -5.71 -3.35 9.68
C LEU A 208 -6.85 -2.34 9.69
N SER A 209 -6.93 -1.56 8.65
CA SER A 209 -7.93 -0.53 8.44
C SER A 209 -8.48 -0.66 7.03
N LEU A 210 -9.78 -0.45 6.85
CA LEU A 210 -10.42 -0.39 5.53
C LEU A 210 -11.14 0.95 5.34
N PHE A 211 -10.72 1.98 6.05
CA PHE A 211 -11.13 3.36 5.82
C PHE A 211 -10.40 3.93 4.58
N ASP A 212 -10.91 5.02 4.03
CA ASP A 212 -10.38 5.59 2.78
C ASP A 212 -8.88 5.92 2.87
N GLU A 213 -8.35 6.23 4.05
CA GLU A 213 -6.93 6.45 4.28
C GLU A 213 -6.06 5.26 3.80
N THR A 214 -6.61 4.05 3.81
CA THR A 214 -5.88 2.83 3.46
C THR A 214 -6.33 2.19 2.14
N ILE A 215 -7.51 2.50 1.63
CA ILE A 215 -8.03 1.88 0.40
C ILE A 215 -8.22 2.85 -0.77
N CYS A 216 -8.20 4.17 -0.52
CA CYS A 216 -8.28 5.17 -1.58
C CYS A 216 -6.86 5.56 -2.01
N ILE A 217 -6.44 5.05 -3.15
CA ILE A 217 -5.09 5.18 -3.68
C ILE A 217 -5.05 6.04 -4.94
N PRO A 218 -3.92 6.71 -5.25
CA PRO A 218 -3.77 7.44 -6.49
C PRO A 218 -3.75 6.49 -7.69
N LEU A 219 -4.23 6.97 -8.83
CA LEU A 219 -4.08 6.30 -10.12
C LEU A 219 -3.84 7.35 -11.21
N VAL A 220 -2.69 7.27 -11.84
CA VAL A 220 -2.28 8.18 -12.91
C VAL A 220 -1.86 7.38 -14.12
N PHE A 221 -2.40 7.74 -15.28
CA PHE A 221 -1.93 7.28 -16.59
C PHE A 221 -1.40 8.48 -17.33
N PHE A 222 -0.21 8.39 -17.91
CA PHE A 222 0.31 9.44 -18.76
C PHE A 222 1.28 8.90 -19.81
N GLY A 223 1.62 9.73 -20.79
CA GLY A 223 2.40 9.32 -21.95
C GLY A 223 1.56 8.61 -23.00
N TYR A 224 2.20 8.08 -24.02
CA TYR A 224 1.57 7.34 -25.13
C TYR A 224 0.31 8.02 -25.71
N GLY A 225 0.36 9.35 -25.89
CA GLY A 225 -0.74 10.13 -26.47
C GLY A 225 -1.94 10.38 -25.55
N ILE A 226 -1.85 10.03 -24.25
CA ILE A 226 -2.92 10.33 -23.29
C ILE A 226 -2.95 11.83 -23.00
N SER A 227 -4.11 12.46 -23.26
CA SER A 227 -4.31 13.89 -22.98
C SER A 227 -4.53 14.14 -21.48
N PRO A 228 -3.96 15.22 -20.89
CA PRO A 228 -4.15 15.58 -19.50
C PRO A 228 -5.62 15.76 -19.14
N LYS A 229 -6.09 15.05 -18.12
CA LYS A 229 -7.48 15.14 -17.64
C LYS A 229 -7.58 14.67 -16.20
N ILE A 230 -8.42 15.34 -15.41
CA ILE A 230 -8.84 14.86 -14.09
C ILE A 230 -10.17 14.12 -14.23
N ILE A 231 -10.19 12.87 -13.76
CA ILE A 231 -11.38 12.02 -13.74
C ILE A 231 -11.81 11.89 -12.29
N SER A 232 -12.96 12.49 -11.94
CA SER A 232 -13.53 12.45 -10.59
C SER A 232 -14.37 11.20 -10.31
N GLN A 233 -14.73 10.44 -11.34
CA GLN A 233 -15.44 9.18 -11.17
C GLN A 233 -14.55 8.17 -10.46
N GLN A 234 -15.10 7.45 -9.47
CA GLN A 234 -14.41 6.33 -8.84
C GLN A 234 -14.09 5.24 -9.86
N VAL A 235 -12.86 4.77 -9.82
CA VAL A 235 -12.33 3.63 -10.57
C VAL A 235 -11.70 2.63 -9.60
N ARG A 236 -11.24 1.46 -10.08
CA ARG A 236 -10.75 0.38 -9.23
C ARG A 236 -9.41 -0.14 -9.75
N ASN A 237 -8.59 -0.67 -8.86
CA ASN A 237 -7.30 -1.28 -9.25
C ASN A 237 -7.45 -2.37 -10.32
N VAL A 238 -8.50 -3.18 -10.22
CA VAL A 238 -8.79 -4.24 -11.21
C VAL A 238 -9.07 -3.70 -12.62
N ASP A 239 -9.34 -2.40 -12.74
CA ASP A 239 -9.60 -1.73 -14.03
C ASP A 239 -8.30 -1.38 -14.78
N ILE A 240 -7.14 -1.42 -14.11
CA ILE A 240 -5.83 -1.09 -14.72
C ILE A 240 -5.50 -2.08 -15.84
N PHE A 241 -5.58 -3.37 -15.55
CA PHE A 241 -5.22 -4.42 -16.50
C PHE A 241 -6.00 -4.34 -17.83
N PRO A 242 -7.36 -4.37 -17.86
CA PRO A 242 -8.09 -4.24 -19.12
C PRO A 242 -7.87 -2.89 -19.80
N THR A 243 -7.53 -1.82 -19.05
CA THR A 243 -7.20 -0.51 -19.63
C THR A 243 -5.89 -0.56 -20.41
N ILE A 244 -4.87 -1.21 -19.87
CA ILE A 244 -3.58 -1.40 -20.55
C ILE A 244 -3.82 -2.13 -21.88
N PHE A 245 -4.56 -3.24 -21.85
CA PHE A 245 -4.82 -4.05 -23.03
C PHE A 245 -5.57 -3.30 -24.12
N ASP A 246 -6.51 -2.43 -23.75
CA ASP A 246 -7.22 -1.58 -24.70
C ASP A 246 -6.29 -0.51 -25.31
N ILE A 247 -5.41 0.09 -24.48
CA ILE A 247 -4.46 1.12 -24.97
C ILE A 247 -3.47 0.54 -25.98
N ILE A 248 -2.99 -0.70 -25.76
CA ILE A 248 -2.01 -1.36 -26.64
C ILE A 248 -2.67 -2.23 -27.73
N ASP A 249 -3.99 -2.11 -27.91
CA ASP A 249 -4.79 -2.81 -28.92
C ASP A 249 -4.71 -4.36 -28.87
N LEU A 250 -4.65 -4.91 -27.66
CA LEU A 250 -4.68 -6.36 -27.40
C LEU A 250 -6.04 -6.86 -26.90
N SER A 251 -7.05 -6.04 -26.85
CA SER A 251 -8.40 -6.34 -26.31
C SER A 251 -9.20 -7.38 -27.11
N SER A 252 -8.76 -7.73 -28.34
CA SER A 252 -9.37 -8.81 -29.14
C SER A 252 -9.22 -10.21 -28.53
N LYS A 253 -8.28 -10.42 -27.63
CA LYS A 253 -8.15 -11.67 -26.87
C LYS A 253 -9.16 -11.65 -25.74
N LYS A 254 -10.05 -12.68 -25.69
CA LYS A 254 -11.09 -12.82 -24.67
C LYS A 254 -10.48 -12.80 -23.27
N GLN A 255 -10.58 -11.65 -22.61
CA GLN A 255 -10.04 -11.45 -21.26
C GLN A 255 -11.16 -11.71 -20.25
N THR A 256 -10.88 -12.56 -19.30
CA THR A 256 -11.70 -12.76 -18.12
C THR A 256 -11.14 -11.90 -17.01
N SER A 257 -11.74 -10.74 -16.82
CA SER A 257 -11.36 -9.81 -15.76
C SER A 257 -12.62 -9.21 -15.15
N HIS A 258 -12.63 -9.06 -13.83
CA HIS A 258 -13.65 -8.28 -13.13
C HIS A 258 -13.49 -6.76 -13.37
N GLY A 259 -12.36 -6.35 -13.94
CA GLY A 259 -12.07 -4.98 -14.33
C GLY A 259 -12.80 -4.56 -15.61
N LYS A 260 -12.92 -3.26 -15.78
CA LYS A 260 -13.43 -2.61 -16.98
C LYS A 260 -12.42 -1.58 -17.47
N SER A 261 -12.16 -1.55 -18.76
CA SER A 261 -11.27 -0.56 -19.34
C SER A 261 -11.75 0.87 -19.06
N LEU A 262 -10.83 1.71 -18.65
CA LEU A 262 -11.05 3.14 -18.38
C LEU A 262 -10.87 4.01 -19.63
N LEU A 263 -10.49 3.43 -20.77
CA LEU A 263 -10.24 4.14 -22.01
C LEU A 263 -11.41 5.05 -22.45
N PRO A 264 -12.70 4.67 -22.28
CA PRO A 264 -13.80 5.59 -22.55
C PRO A 264 -13.76 6.88 -21.71
N LEU A 265 -13.31 6.83 -20.45
CA LEU A 265 -13.16 8.01 -19.61
C LEU A 265 -12.05 8.93 -20.12
N PHE A 266 -10.96 8.38 -20.64
CA PHE A 266 -9.88 9.15 -21.25
C PHE A 266 -10.39 9.97 -22.45
N HIS A 267 -11.31 9.41 -23.22
CA HIS A 267 -11.98 10.08 -24.35
C HIS A 267 -13.20 10.93 -23.94
N GLY A 268 -13.42 11.16 -22.66
CA GLY A 268 -14.52 12.01 -22.18
C GLY A 268 -15.91 11.36 -22.25
N LYS A 269 -15.99 10.05 -22.50
CA LYS A 269 -17.26 9.32 -22.48
C LYS A 269 -17.64 8.98 -21.05
N LYS A 270 -18.93 8.91 -20.76
CA LYS A 270 -19.44 8.47 -19.47
C LYS A 270 -19.36 6.94 -19.35
N MET A 271 -18.99 6.46 -18.18
CA MET A 271 -19.06 5.03 -17.84
C MET A 271 -19.98 4.83 -16.63
N LYS A 272 -20.64 3.67 -16.58
CA LYS A 272 -21.36 3.27 -15.36
C LYS A 272 -20.34 3.03 -14.26
N GLU A 273 -20.48 3.73 -13.14
CA GLU A 273 -19.68 3.48 -11.95
C GLU A 273 -19.94 2.06 -11.43
N LEU A 274 -18.88 1.37 -11.08
CA LEU A 274 -18.94 0.06 -10.46
C LEU A 274 -18.44 0.15 -9.01
N PRO A 275 -19.10 -0.54 -8.07
CA PRO A 275 -18.62 -0.57 -6.69
C PRO A 275 -17.22 -1.19 -6.61
N ALA A 276 -16.38 -0.64 -5.76
CA ALA A 276 -15.10 -1.23 -5.43
C ALA A 276 -15.28 -2.19 -4.26
N TYR A 277 -14.96 -3.45 -4.47
CA TYR A 277 -14.91 -4.48 -3.43
C TYR A 277 -13.59 -4.39 -2.67
N PHE A 278 -13.62 -4.63 -1.36
CA PHE A 278 -12.44 -4.74 -0.53
C PHE A 278 -12.62 -5.76 0.60
N HIS A 279 -11.50 -6.36 1.02
CA HIS A 279 -11.45 -7.37 2.09
C HIS A 279 -10.16 -7.22 2.89
N SER A 280 -10.20 -7.41 4.22
CA SER A 280 -9.05 -7.17 5.09
C SER A 280 -7.90 -8.17 4.92
N LEU A 281 -8.21 -9.46 4.79
CA LEU A 281 -7.23 -10.54 4.68
C LEU A 281 -7.77 -11.65 3.76
N PRO A 282 -7.66 -11.48 2.44
CA PRO A 282 -8.29 -12.42 1.48
C PRO A 282 -7.60 -13.79 1.40
N TYR A 283 -6.37 -13.93 1.89
CA TYR A 283 -5.52 -15.13 1.65
C TYR A 283 -5.35 -16.04 2.87
N GLU A 284 -5.70 -15.56 4.07
CA GLU A 284 -5.57 -16.35 5.29
C GLU A 284 -6.90 -17.00 5.70
N LYS A 285 -6.82 -17.90 6.70
CA LYS A 285 -8.03 -18.44 7.31
C LYS A 285 -8.88 -17.28 7.84
N ILE A 286 -10.14 -17.20 7.40
CA ILE A 286 -11.07 -16.17 7.80
C ILE A 286 -11.08 -16.03 9.33
N SER A 287 -10.58 -14.89 9.81
CA SER A 287 -10.58 -14.51 11.22
C SER A 287 -11.97 -13.99 11.64
N PRO A 288 -12.35 -14.10 12.94
CA PRO A 288 -13.55 -13.42 13.45
C PRO A 288 -13.52 -11.89 13.31
N TYR A 289 -12.34 -11.32 13.09
CA TYR A 289 -12.11 -9.87 12.95
C TYR A 289 -12.07 -9.41 11.50
N ASP A 290 -12.09 -10.34 10.55
CA ASP A 290 -12.04 -9.99 9.14
C ASP A 290 -13.28 -9.22 8.74
N ILE A 291 -13.07 -8.21 7.92
CA ILE A 291 -14.10 -7.34 7.38
C ILE A 291 -14.08 -7.37 5.86
N VAL A 292 -15.26 -7.23 5.29
CA VAL A 292 -15.50 -7.21 3.86
C VAL A 292 -16.46 -6.07 3.54
N GLY A 293 -16.31 -5.43 2.41
CA GLY A 293 -17.18 -4.33 2.07
C GLY A 293 -17.09 -3.86 0.63
N ILE A 294 -17.85 -2.82 0.37
CA ILE A 294 -17.88 -2.13 -0.92
C ILE A 294 -17.88 -0.62 -0.74
N ARG A 295 -17.26 0.05 -1.71
CA ARG A 295 -17.24 1.49 -1.83
C ARG A 295 -17.83 1.93 -3.16
N THR A 296 -18.63 2.96 -3.14
CA THR A 296 -19.09 3.75 -4.29
C THR A 296 -18.63 5.19 -4.11
N SER A 297 -18.78 6.06 -5.10
CA SER A 297 -18.49 7.49 -4.96
C SER A 297 -19.31 8.19 -3.87
N LYS A 298 -20.46 7.61 -3.46
CA LYS A 298 -21.39 8.20 -2.50
C LYS A 298 -21.38 7.54 -1.14
N PHE A 299 -21.23 6.22 -1.09
CA PHE A 299 -21.38 5.44 0.14
C PHE A 299 -20.29 4.40 0.25
N LYS A 300 -19.88 4.16 1.48
CA LYS A 300 -19.02 3.05 1.85
C LYS A 300 -19.70 2.20 2.89
N TYR A 301 -19.67 0.90 2.67
CA TYR A 301 -20.29 -0.10 3.53
C TYR A 301 -19.33 -1.24 3.78
N PHE A 302 -19.19 -1.63 5.03
CA PHE A 302 -18.45 -2.84 5.40
C PHE A 302 -19.00 -3.49 6.68
N ARG A 303 -18.72 -4.78 6.82
CA ARG A 303 -19.18 -5.59 7.95
C ARG A 303 -18.27 -6.79 8.19
N GLY A 304 -18.46 -7.50 9.29
CA GLY A 304 -17.73 -8.73 9.53
C GLY A 304 -17.89 -9.75 8.39
N SER A 305 -16.79 -10.35 7.97
CA SER A 305 -16.77 -11.30 6.87
C SER A 305 -17.58 -12.56 7.19
N ARG A 306 -17.42 -13.11 8.41
CA ARG A 306 -18.14 -14.32 8.88
C ARG A 306 -19.57 -14.06 9.32
N ASP A 307 -19.79 -12.93 9.97
CA ASP A 307 -21.10 -12.59 10.55
C ASP A 307 -21.55 -11.22 10.02
N PRO A 308 -22.49 -11.20 9.06
CA PRO A 308 -22.99 -9.96 8.47
C PRO A 308 -23.65 -8.99 9.45
N LYS A 309 -23.96 -9.44 10.68
CA LYS A 309 -24.55 -8.60 11.72
C LYS A 309 -23.52 -7.93 12.62
N LYS A 310 -22.25 -8.31 12.49
CA LYS A 310 -21.15 -7.73 13.28
C LYS A 310 -20.37 -6.69 12.49
N ASN A 311 -19.86 -5.70 13.20
CA ASN A 311 -19.02 -4.63 12.64
C ASN A 311 -19.66 -3.93 11.44
N VAL A 312 -21.00 -3.73 11.48
CA VAL A 312 -21.74 -3.06 10.41
C VAL A 312 -21.44 -1.56 10.43
N ASN A 313 -20.88 -1.09 9.34
CA ASN A 313 -20.51 0.31 9.14
C ASN A 313 -21.05 0.80 7.80
N LEU A 314 -21.60 2.02 7.81
CA LEU A 314 -22.09 2.71 6.63
C LEU A 314 -21.75 4.19 6.74
N TYR A 315 -21.14 4.74 5.71
CA TYR A 315 -20.72 6.15 5.65
C TYR A 315 -21.27 6.83 4.39
N ASP A 316 -21.76 8.07 4.53
CA ASP A 316 -22.15 8.93 3.41
C ASP A 316 -20.94 9.80 3.03
N LEU A 317 -20.13 9.36 2.10
CA LEU A 317 -18.89 10.01 1.68
C LEU A 317 -19.09 11.39 1.07
N THR A 318 -20.32 11.73 0.67
CA THR A 318 -20.64 13.07 0.15
C THR A 318 -20.77 14.12 1.24
N LYS A 319 -21.08 13.70 2.47
CA LYS A 319 -21.28 14.56 3.65
C LYS A 319 -20.18 14.37 4.69
N ASP A 320 -19.63 13.19 4.74
CA ASP A 320 -18.63 12.73 5.70
C ASP A 320 -17.50 11.99 4.95
N PRO A 321 -16.65 12.73 4.20
CA PRO A 321 -15.55 12.15 3.43
C PRO A 321 -14.46 11.52 4.31
N TRP A 322 -14.46 11.85 5.61
CA TRP A 322 -13.51 11.33 6.59
C TRP A 322 -14.02 10.14 7.39
N GLU A 323 -15.27 9.69 7.12
CA GLU A 323 -15.84 8.50 7.75
C GLU A 323 -15.84 8.58 9.30
N ASP A 324 -16.22 9.77 9.82
CA ASP A 324 -16.32 10.02 11.26
C ASP A 324 -17.64 9.52 11.85
N PHE A 325 -18.72 9.44 11.03
CA PHE A 325 -20.09 9.20 11.50
C PHE A 325 -20.69 7.94 10.85
N ASN A 326 -20.68 6.82 11.58
CA ASN A 326 -21.33 5.59 11.13
C ASN A 326 -22.86 5.71 11.22
N ILE A 327 -23.51 5.80 10.06
CA ILE A 327 -24.99 5.96 9.93
C ILE A 327 -25.74 4.64 9.73
N ALA A 328 -25.10 3.48 9.96
CA ALA A 328 -25.72 2.18 9.70
C ALA A 328 -27.02 1.96 10.50
N LYS A 329 -27.08 2.41 11.75
CA LYS A 329 -28.25 2.28 12.61
C LYS A 329 -29.43 3.16 12.16
N GLU A 330 -29.13 4.35 11.64
CA GLU A 330 -30.13 5.32 11.18
C GLU A 330 -30.65 5.05 9.78
N ARG A 331 -29.92 4.24 8.99
CA ARG A 331 -30.21 3.96 7.56
C ARG A 331 -30.29 2.47 7.22
N PRO A 332 -31.12 1.66 7.92
CA PRO A 332 -31.17 0.20 7.71
C PRO A 332 -31.54 -0.20 6.28
N ALA A 333 -32.41 0.56 5.61
CA ALA A 333 -32.78 0.28 4.21
C ALA A 333 -31.57 0.46 3.26
N LEU A 334 -30.69 1.44 3.53
CA LEU A 334 -29.48 1.64 2.74
C LEU A 334 -28.43 0.55 3.05
N VAL A 335 -28.31 0.12 4.31
CA VAL A 335 -27.49 -1.06 4.68
C VAL A 335 -27.91 -2.27 3.87
N ASN A 336 -29.20 -2.59 3.81
CA ASN A 336 -29.71 -3.73 3.02
C ASN A 336 -29.37 -3.60 1.53
N LYS A 337 -29.49 -2.40 0.97
CA LYS A 337 -29.13 -2.15 -0.44
C LYS A 337 -27.64 -2.37 -0.69
N MET A 338 -26.77 -1.88 0.19
CA MET A 338 -25.33 -2.06 0.05
C MET A 338 -24.92 -3.52 0.27
N GLU A 339 -25.58 -4.23 1.19
CA GLU A 339 -25.36 -5.68 1.38
C GLU A 339 -25.73 -6.48 0.13
N GLN A 340 -26.85 -6.16 -0.52
CA GLN A 340 -27.22 -6.80 -1.78
C GLN A 340 -26.16 -6.58 -2.86
N LEU A 341 -25.66 -5.35 -3.02
CA LEU A 341 -24.57 -5.05 -3.95
C LEU A 341 -23.29 -5.83 -3.61
N LEU A 342 -22.97 -5.98 -2.32
CA LEU A 342 -21.83 -6.77 -1.88
C LEU A 342 -21.98 -8.24 -2.24
N ILE A 343 -23.18 -8.81 -2.01
CA ILE A 343 -23.50 -10.19 -2.36
C ILE A 343 -23.41 -10.39 -3.88
N GLU A 344 -24.00 -9.52 -4.68
CA GLU A 344 -23.94 -9.58 -6.14
C GLU A 344 -22.48 -9.66 -6.65
N ILE A 345 -21.59 -8.80 -6.13
CA ILE A 345 -20.17 -8.79 -6.53
C ILE A 345 -19.45 -10.07 -6.10
N THR A 346 -19.74 -10.59 -4.91
CA THR A 346 -19.04 -11.76 -4.37
C THR A 346 -19.58 -13.09 -4.90
N THR A 347 -20.78 -13.08 -5.46
CA THR A 347 -21.40 -14.27 -6.10
C THR A 347 -21.18 -14.33 -7.61
N ASP A 348 -20.67 -13.25 -8.22
CA ASP A 348 -20.22 -13.30 -9.62
C ASP A 348 -19.07 -14.32 -9.70
N ASN A 349 -19.45 -15.54 -10.09
CA ASN A 349 -18.51 -16.64 -10.22
C ASN A 349 -17.42 -16.28 -11.21
N LEU A 350 -16.18 -16.38 -10.76
CA LEU A 350 -15.05 -16.48 -11.68
C LEU A 350 -15.33 -17.63 -12.65
N PRO A 351 -15.15 -17.45 -13.95
CA PRO A 351 -15.27 -18.54 -14.90
C PRO A 351 -14.41 -19.72 -14.43
N GLU A 352 -14.97 -20.94 -14.49
CA GLU A 352 -14.41 -22.17 -13.96
C GLU A 352 -12.96 -22.46 -14.44
N TYR A 353 -12.57 -21.91 -15.58
CA TYR A 353 -11.20 -22.03 -16.12
C TYR A 353 -10.16 -21.09 -15.50
N MET A 354 -10.55 -20.18 -14.60
CA MET A 354 -9.59 -19.41 -13.78
C MET A 354 -9.19 -20.13 -12.48
N ILE A 355 -9.82 -21.27 -12.21
CA ILE A 355 -9.39 -22.20 -11.16
C ILE A 355 -8.43 -23.22 -11.82
N GLU A 356 -7.38 -22.76 -12.49
CA GLU A 356 -6.22 -23.61 -12.63
C GLU A 356 -5.69 -23.86 -11.21
N GLU A 357 -5.69 -25.12 -10.82
CA GLU A 357 -5.07 -25.53 -9.56
C GLU A 357 -3.62 -25.05 -9.56
N ILE A 358 -3.39 -23.94 -8.86
CA ILE A 358 -2.03 -23.47 -8.59
C ILE A 358 -1.32 -24.65 -7.94
N SER A 359 -0.31 -25.19 -8.59
CA SER A 359 0.41 -26.33 -8.06
C SER A 359 0.98 -25.95 -6.69
N LYS A 360 1.09 -26.91 -5.75
CA LYS A 360 1.69 -26.69 -4.43
C LYS A 360 3.06 -26.02 -4.52
N LYS A 361 3.77 -26.26 -5.61
CA LYS A 361 5.09 -25.69 -5.87
C LYS A 361 5.01 -24.20 -6.25
N GLU A 362 4.03 -23.82 -7.04
CA GLU A 362 3.75 -22.41 -7.40
C GLU A 362 3.22 -21.63 -6.21
N LEU A 363 2.32 -22.26 -5.42
CA LEU A 363 1.83 -21.67 -4.17
C LEU A 363 3.00 -21.37 -3.21
N ALA A 364 3.93 -22.32 -3.04
CA ALA A 364 5.10 -22.11 -2.19
C ALA A 364 6.05 -21.01 -2.70
N ILE A 365 6.14 -20.82 -4.02
CA ILE A 365 6.91 -19.71 -4.62
C ILE A 365 6.21 -18.38 -4.34
N ILE A 366 4.90 -18.31 -4.56
CA ILE A 366 4.08 -17.12 -4.28
C ILE A 366 4.14 -16.75 -2.80
N GLU A 367 3.97 -17.73 -1.90
CA GLU A 367 4.08 -17.51 -0.45
C GLU A 367 5.46 -17.00 -0.05
N LYS A 368 6.52 -17.52 -0.66
CA LYS A 368 7.88 -17.05 -0.41
C LYS A 368 8.06 -15.61 -0.89
N GLU A 369 7.58 -15.26 -2.08
CA GLU A 369 7.65 -13.91 -2.63
C GLU A 369 6.83 -12.93 -1.79
N LEU A 370 5.62 -13.31 -1.34
CA LEU A 370 4.79 -12.48 -0.46
C LEU A 370 5.46 -12.25 0.90
N LYS A 371 6.12 -13.25 1.47
CA LYS A 371 6.94 -13.10 2.69
C LYS A 371 8.12 -12.16 2.48
N GLU A 372 8.81 -12.30 1.35
CA GLU A 372 9.94 -11.43 0.99
C GLU A 372 9.50 -9.98 0.76
N LEU A 373 8.26 -9.76 0.36
CA LEU A 373 7.63 -8.44 0.19
C LEU A 373 7.00 -7.89 1.49
N GLY A 374 6.97 -8.68 2.58
CA GLY A 374 6.44 -8.24 3.87
C GLY A 374 4.92 -8.34 4.01
N TYR A 375 4.24 -9.09 3.14
CA TYR A 375 2.78 -9.29 3.19
C TYR A 375 2.36 -10.51 4.03
N MET A 376 3.31 -11.34 4.49
CA MET A 376 3.04 -12.53 5.31
C MET A 376 4.06 -12.70 6.43
#